data_c2f1893c280b77460c26bc18b40f2bd1
#
_entry.id   c2f1893c280b77460c26bc18b40f2bd1
#
_cell.length_a   1.000
_cell.length_b   1.000
_cell.length_c   1.000
_cell.angle_alpha   90.00
_cell.angle_beta   90.00
_cell.angle_gamma   90.00
#
_symmetry.space_group_name_H-M   'P 1'
#
loop_
_entity.id
_entity.type
_entity.pdbx_description
1 polymer ?
#
loop_
_entity_poly.entity_id
_entity_poly.type
_entity_poly.pdbx_seq_one_letter_code
_entity_poly.pdbx_strand_id
1 'polypeptide(L)'
;MSSQLNVDTIVDKAGSGGSNVKMANTSTYVSDGGAVTQNTVQGLAKVWIKGDTTASLLDSFNVATNTDVGTGVYEYAPTNIFSNSNFSQVGMASSTDQRRNITQNAAEIDSSTIPVELSDANTLD
;
A
#
# COMPACT_ATOMS: atom_id res chain seq x y z
N MET A 1 -38.65 -1.14 -5.09
CA MET A 1 -38.36 -0.37 -3.86
C MET A 1 -36.87 -0.46 -3.60
N SER A 2 -36.18 0.65 -3.50
CA SER A 2 -34.79 0.68 -3.06
C SER A 2 -34.76 0.73 -1.54
N SER A 3 -34.00 -0.15 -0.92
CA SER A 3 -33.79 -0.14 0.53
C SER A 3 -32.55 0.68 0.84
N GLN A 4 -32.66 1.59 1.80
CA GLN A 4 -31.56 2.38 2.31
C GLN A 4 -31.30 2.00 3.77
N LEU A 5 -30.04 1.88 4.13
CA LEU A 5 -29.59 1.69 5.51
C LEU A 5 -28.92 2.99 5.99
N ASN A 6 -29.58 3.69 6.92
CA ASN A 6 -29.02 4.86 7.56
C ASN A 6 -28.52 4.46 8.95
N VAL A 7 -27.21 4.49 9.13
CA VAL A 7 -26.55 4.14 10.38
C VAL A 7 -25.43 5.12 10.66
N ASP A 8 -25.22 5.46 11.92
CA ASP A 8 -24.12 6.33 12.34
C ASP A 8 -22.78 5.58 12.36
N THR A 9 -22.81 4.28 12.59
CA THR A 9 -21.59 3.47 12.70
C THR A 9 -21.86 2.04 12.26
N ILE A 10 -20.92 1.45 11.53
CA ILE A 10 -20.89 0.03 11.19
C ILE A 10 -19.76 -0.62 11.99
N VAL A 11 -20.12 -1.56 12.85
CA VAL A 11 -19.17 -2.35 13.65
C VAL A 11 -19.32 -3.84 13.32
N ASP A 12 -18.35 -4.65 13.74
CA ASP A 12 -18.48 -6.10 13.61
C ASP A 12 -19.55 -6.68 14.55
N LYS A 13 -19.78 -7.99 14.44
CA LYS A 13 -20.77 -8.71 15.25
C LYS A 13 -20.49 -8.65 16.76
N ALA A 14 -19.25 -8.39 17.17
CA ALA A 14 -18.88 -8.29 18.58
C ALA A 14 -19.44 -7.01 19.26
N GLY A 15 -19.95 -6.06 18.48
CA GLY A 15 -20.53 -4.83 18.99
C GLY A 15 -19.49 -3.86 19.52
N SER A 16 -19.69 -3.34 20.72
CA SER A 16 -18.77 -2.38 21.34
C SER A 16 -17.34 -2.94 21.41
N GLY A 17 -16.43 -2.34 20.65
CA GLY A 17 -15.03 -2.77 20.54
C GLY A 17 -14.69 -3.61 19.30
N GLY A 18 -15.68 -4.01 18.52
CA GLY A 18 -15.45 -4.61 17.20
C GLY A 18 -14.87 -3.60 16.22
N SER A 19 -13.77 -3.98 15.56
CA SER A 19 -13.04 -3.11 14.63
C SER A 19 -13.08 -3.58 13.19
N ASN A 20 -13.74 -4.71 12.91
CA ASN A 20 -13.69 -5.34 11.59
C ASN A 20 -15.05 -5.37 10.91
N VAL A 21 -15.15 -4.74 9.75
CA VAL A 21 -16.25 -4.94 8.81
C VAL A 21 -15.79 -5.93 7.75
N LYS A 22 -16.38 -7.14 7.73
CA LYS A 22 -16.05 -8.15 6.74
C LYS A 22 -16.73 -7.84 5.42
N MET A 23 -15.92 -7.60 4.39
CA MET A 23 -16.37 -7.45 3.02
C MET A 23 -16.08 -8.76 2.26
N ALA A 24 -16.99 -9.22 1.44
CA ALA A 24 -16.73 -10.35 0.56
C ALA A 24 -15.66 -9.96 -0.48
N ASN A 25 -14.82 -10.91 -0.90
CA ASN A 25 -13.78 -10.66 -1.90
C ASN A 25 -14.33 -10.18 -3.26
N THR A 26 -15.60 -10.43 -3.52
CA THR A 26 -16.31 -9.98 -4.72
C THR A 26 -17.13 -8.72 -4.51
N SER A 27 -17.11 -8.13 -3.31
CA SER A 27 -17.83 -6.89 -3.03
C SER A 27 -17.29 -5.76 -3.89
N THR A 28 -18.19 -4.97 -4.47
CA THR A 28 -17.84 -3.82 -5.30
C THR A 28 -18.35 -2.53 -4.68
N TYR A 29 -17.57 -1.49 -4.79
CA TYR A 29 -18.03 -0.12 -4.66
C TYR A 29 -18.66 0.30 -5.99
N VAL A 30 -19.88 0.80 -5.93
CA VAL A 30 -20.62 1.20 -7.12
C VAL A 30 -20.87 2.71 -7.05
N SER A 31 -20.53 3.44 -8.10
CA SER A 31 -20.83 4.87 -8.18
C SER A 31 -22.33 5.14 -8.22
N ASP A 32 -22.74 6.32 -7.79
CA ASP A 32 -24.10 6.79 -8.00
C ASP A 32 -24.45 6.74 -9.49
N GLY A 33 -25.56 6.10 -9.83
CA GLY A 33 -25.93 5.79 -11.21
C GLY A 33 -25.36 4.48 -11.78
N GLY A 34 -24.51 3.76 -11.03
CA GLY A 34 -24.06 2.40 -11.33
C GLY A 34 -23.06 2.25 -12.49
N ALA A 35 -22.58 3.36 -13.07
CA ALA A 35 -21.72 3.33 -14.26
C ALA A 35 -20.29 2.85 -14.00
N VAL A 36 -19.78 3.05 -12.78
CA VAL A 36 -18.41 2.69 -12.39
C VAL A 36 -18.45 1.78 -11.19
N THR A 37 -17.71 0.69 -11.27
CA THR A 37 -17.55 -0.27 -10.17
C THR A 37 -16.08 -0.50 -9.87
N GLN A 38 -15.76 -0.67 -8.59
CA GLN A 38 -14.43 -1.03 -8.13
C GLN A 38 -14.53 -2.08 -7.03
N ASN A 39 -13.70 -3.11 -7.08
CA ASN A 39 -13.64 -4.07 -5.99
C ASN A 39 -13.18 -3.37 -4.71
N THR A 40 -13.96 -3.49 -3.64
CA THR A 40 -13.71 -2.78 -2.38
C THR A 40 -12.46 -3.27 -1.66
N VAL A 41 -12.10 -4.55 -1.81
CA VAL A 41 -10.92 -5.13 -1.16
C VAL A 41 -9.65 -4.83 -1.96
N GLN A 42 -9.70 -4.94 -3.29
CA GLN A 42 -8.54 -4.71 -4.16
C GLN A 42 -8.27 -3.22 -4.43
N GLY A 43 -9.29 -2.39 -4.29
CA GLY A 43 -9.18 -0.95 -4.54
C GLY A 43 -8.48 -0.16 -3.41
N LEU A 44 -8.22 -0.79 -2.28
CA LEU A 44 -7.53 -0.16 -1.14
C LEU A 44 -6.02 -0.41 -1.23
N ALA A 45 -5.24 0.61 -0.87
CA ALA A 45 -3.81 0.43 -0.68
C ALA A 45 -3.54 -0.58 0.44
N LYS A 46 -2.73 -1.59 0.18
CA LYS A 46 -2.36 -2.60 1.18
C LYS A 46 -1.22 -2.16 2.08
N VAL A 47 -0.33 -1.35 1.53
CA VAL A 47 0.83 -0.79 2.22
C VAL A 47 1.05 0.61 1.71
N TRP A 48 1.37 1.53 2.58
CA TRP A 48 1.95 2.81 2.21
C TRP A 48 3.06 3.17 3.18
N ILE A 49 4.06 3.90 2.69
CA ILE A 49 5.31 4.18 3.39
C ILE A 49 5.70 5.63 3.12
N LYS A 50 6.04 6.32 4.19
CA LYS A 50 6.75 7.59 4.16
C LYS A 50 8.05 7.42 4.93
N GLY A 51 9.15 7.37 4.21
CA GLY A 51 10.50 7.28 4.78
C GLY A 51 11.30 8.55 4.58
N ASP A 52 12.43 8.61 5.23
CA ASP A 52 13.47 9.61 5.04
C ASP A 52 14.72 9.01 4.36
N THR A 53 15.76 9.82 4.21
CA THR A 53 17.02 9.42 3.58
C THR A 53 17.89 8.50 4.44
N THR A 54 17.47 8.19 5.65
CA THR A 54 18.19 7.34 6.61
C THR A 54 17.46 6.02 6.86
N ALA A 55 16.55 5.63 5.96
CA ALA A 55 15.65 4.49 6.10
C ALA A 55 14.68 4.58 7.29
N SER A 56 14.58 5.71 7.97
CA SER A 56 13.62 5.86 9.06
C SER A 56 12.20 5.97 8.52
N LEU A 57 11.28 5.21 9.10
CA LEU A 57 9.86 5.35 8.83
C LEU A 57 9.34 6.59 9.56
N LEU A 58 8.89 7.59 8.80
CA LEU A 58 8.22 8.77 9.34
C LEU A 58 6.75 8.47 9.60
N ASP A 59 6.13 7.72 8.70
CA ASP A 59 4.75 7.25 8.81
C ASP A 59 4.53 6.08 7.86
N SER A 60 3.62 5.18 8.19
CA SER A 60 3.35 4.00 7.36
C SER A 60 2.05 3.30 7.72
N PHE A 61 1.56 2.48 6.83
CA PHE A 61 0.47 1.55 7.06
C PHE A 61 0.89 0.14 6.66
N ASN A 62 0.64 -0.83 7.53
CA ASN A 62 0.94 -2.25 7.33
C ASN A 62 2.44 -2.54 7.09
N VAL A 63 3.32 -1.83 7.77
CA VAL A 63 4.77 -2.06 7.75
C VAL A 63 5.21 -2.52 9.14
N ALA A 64 5.91 -3.65 9.20
CA ALA A 64 6.46 -4.20 10.43
C ALA A 64 7.90 -3.73 10.66
N THR A 65 8.73 -3.82 9.62
CA THR A 65 10.15 -3.46 9.69
C THR A 65 10.61 -2.78 8.41
N ASN A 66 11.68 -2.02 8.53
CA ASN A 66 12.46 -1.48 7.42
C ASN A 66 13.93 -1.83 7.61
N THR A 67 14.62 -2.05 6.51
CA THR A 67 16.04 -2.37 6.48
C THR A 67 16.73 -1.47 5.47
N ASP A 68 17.83 -0.84 5.88
CA ASP A 68 18.77 -0.18 4.97
C ASP A 68 19.72 -1.24 4.43
N VAL A 69 19.60 -1.57 3.16
CA VAL A 69 20.41 -2.60 2.49
C VAL A 69 21.67 -2.00 1.88
N GLY A 70 21.62 -0.72 1.55
CA GLY A 70 22.75 0.01 0.97
C GLY A 70 22.34 1.37 0.46
N THR A 71 23.26 2.10 -0.12
CA THR A 71 23.00 3.46 -0.60
C THR A 71 21.83 3.50 -1.58
N GLY A 72 20.72 4.07 -1.11
CA GLY A 72 19.51 4.20 -1.92
C GLY A 72 18.70 2.91 -2.08
N VAL A 73 19.03 1.86 -1.35
CA VAL A 73 18.32 0.57 -1.40
C VAL A 73 17.72 0.25 -0.03
N TYR A 74 16.43 0.10 0.00
CA TYR A 74 15.65 -0.14 1.21
C TYR A 74 14.72 -1.33 1.03
N GLU A 75 14.51 -2.09 2.09
CA GLU A 75 13.54 -3.17 2.14
C GLU A 75 12.53 -2.91 3.25
N TYR A 76 11.26 -3.12 2.95
CA TYR A 76 10.18 -3.00 3.90
C TYR A 76 9.42 -4.32 3.99
N ALA A 77 9.26 -4.81 5.21
CA ALA A 77 8.45 -6.00 5.45
C ALA A 77 7.06 -5.59 5.93
N PRO A 78 5.99 -6.02 5.25
CA PRO A 78 4.63 -5.73 5.71
C PRO A 78 4.26 -6.58 6.94
N THR A 79 3.47 -6.02 7.84
CA THR A 79 2.90 -6.75 8.98
C THR A 79 1.97 -7.88 8.50
N ASN A 80 1.14 -7.58 7.51
CA ASN A 80 0.30 -8.58 6.86
C ASN A 80 0.81 -8.76 5.44
N ILE A 81 1.47 -9.90 5.21
CA ILE A 81 2.09 -10.23 3.94
C ILE A 81 1.09 -10.28 2.78
N PHE A 82 1.58 -10.12 1.57
CA PHE A 82 0.78 -10.30 0.36
C PHE A 82 0.49 -11.79 0.13
N SER A 83 -0.57 -12.08 -0.61
CA SER A 83 -0.89 -13.45 -0.99
C SER A 83 0.10 -14.04 -2.01
N ASN A 84 0.80 -13.18 -2.73
CA ASN A 84 1.81 -13.53 -3.73
C ASN A 84 2.67 -12.28 -4.05
N SER A 85 3.66 -12.44 -4.92
CA SER A 85 4.55 -11.37 -5.37
C SER A 85 3.97 -10.47 -6.49
N ASN A 86 2.75 -10.71 -6.93
CA ASN A 86 2.12 -9.94 -8.00
C ASN A 86 1.42 -8.69 -7.45
N PHE A 87 2.19 -7.69 -7.08
CA PHE A 87 1.69 -6.38 -6.67
C PHE A 87 2.38 -5.26 -7.45
N SER A 88 1.72 -4.13 -7.56
CA SER A 88 2.31 -2.93 -8.14
C SER A 88 2.76 -1.97 -7.05
N GLN A 89 3.89 -1.34 -7.28
CA GLN A 89 4.49 -0.34 -6.41
C GLN A 89 4.57 0.98 -7.17
N VAL A 90 4.13 2.04 -6.54
CA VAL A 90 4.31 3.39 -7.04
C VAL A 90 4.88 4.25 -5.93
N GLY A 91 5.77 5.17 -6.28
CA GLY A 91 6.37 6.05 -5.30
C GLY A 91 6.99 7.29 -5.92
N MET A 92 7.27 8.23 -5.06
CA MET A 92 7.97 9.46 -5.40
C MET A 92 9.10 9.67 -4.41
N ALA A 93 10.28 10.02 -4.92
CA ALA A 93 11.37 10.49 -4.11
C ALA A 93 11.59 11.99 -4.35
N SER A 94 11.75 12.76 -3.28
CA SER A 94 12.10 14.17 -3.35
C SER A 94 13.58 14.37 -3.01
N SER A 95 14.26 15.17 -3.81
CA SER A 95 15.62 15.62 -3.56
C SER A 95 15.72 17.10 -3.91
N THR A 96 16.55 17.82 -3.20
CA THR A 96 16.77 19.25 -3.46
C THR A 96 17.52 19.49 -4.78
N ASP A 97 18.33 18.54 -5.22
CA ASP A 97 19.26 18.76 -6.32
C ASP A 97 19.19 17.72 -7.45
N GLN A 98 18.45 16.65 -7.28
CA GLN A 98 18.45 15.54 -8.26
C GLN A 98 17.06 14.97 -8.44
N ARG A 99 16.78 14.55 -9.68
CA ARG A 99 15.60 13.77 -9.99
C ARG A 99 15.86 12.32 -9.59
N ARG A 100 15.04 11.80 -8.71
CA ARG A 100 15.13 10.42 -8.25
C ARG A 100 13.88 9.66 -8.65
N ASN A 101 14.07 8.48 -9.20
CA ASN A 101 13.01 7.54 -9.46
C ASN A 101 12.99 6.47 -8.37
N ILE A 102 11.82 6.03 -8.02
CA ILE A 102 11.64 4.80 -7.24
C ILE A 102 11.46 3.67 -8.23
N THR A 103 12.35 2.70 -8.17
CA THR A 103 12.30 1.48 -8.96
C THR A 103 12.11 0.28 -8.04
N GLN A 104 11.53 -0.76 -8.61
CA GLN A 104 11.33 -2.02 -7.91
C GLN A 104 12.40 -3.00 -8.39
N ASN A 105 13.18 -3.56 -7.47
CA ASN A 105 14.10 -4.63 -7.80
C ASN A 105 13.32 -5.93 -8.00
N ALA A 106 13.09 -6.30 -9.24
CA ALA A 106 12.28 -7.46 -9.59
C ALA A 106 12.85 -8.81 -9.08
N ALA A 107 14.15 -8.86 -8.82
CA ALA A 107 14.81 -10.08 -8.33
C ALA A 107 14.57 -10.33 -6.83
N GLU A 108 14.16 -9.30 -6.07
CA GLU A 108 13.99 -9.37 -4.61
C GLU A 108 12.53 -9.27 -4.17
N ILE A 109 11.62 -9.19 -5.14
CA ILE A 109 10.18 -9.14 -4.82
C ILE A 109 9.70 -10.49 -4.36
N ASP A 110 9.17 -10.53 -3.15
CA ASP A 110 8.39 -11.66 -2.67
C ASP A 110 7.12 -11.20 -1.95
N SER A 111 6.34 -12.12 -1.41
CA SER A 111 5.10 -11.78 -0.71
C SER A 111 5.33 -11.09 0.64
N SER A 112 6.53 -11.11 1.17
CA SER A 112 6.91 -10.60 2.49
C SER A 112 7.88 -9.42 2.45
N THR A 113 8.41 -9.07 1.27
CA THR A 113 9.41 -8.00 1.09
C THR A 113 8.99 -7.04 -0.01
N ILE A 114 9.08 -5.77 0.27
CA ILE A 114 8.88 -4.67 -0.67
C ILE A 114 10.22 -3.98 -0.86
N PRO A 115 10.98 -4.32 -1.91
CA PRO A 115 12.23 -3.65 -2.22
C PRO A 115 11.97 -2.29 -2.85
N VAL A 116 12.68 -1.28 -2.38
CA VAL A 116 12.66 0.09 -2.90
C VAL A 116 14.07 0.51 -3.25
N GLU A 117 14.30 0.82 -4.51
CA GLU A 117 15.55 1.35 -4.99
C GLU A 117 15.37 2.77 -5.51
N LEU A 118 16.23 3.68 -5.04
CA LEU A 118 16.29 5.04 -5.51
C LEU A 118 17.37 5.14 -6.60
N SER A 119 16.95 5.21 -7.83
CA SER A 119 17.84 5.41 -8.97
C SER A 119 17.95 6.88 -9.36
N ASP A 120 19.14 7.29 -9.78
CA ASP A 120 19.37 8.62 -10.33
C ASP A 120 18.81 8.68 -11.76
N ALA A 121 17.92 9.62 -12.04
CA ALA A 121 17.34 9.76 -13.38
C ALA A 121 18.38 10.21 -14.45
N ASN A 122 19.59 10.57 -14.01
CA ASN A 122 20.67 11.01 -14.89
C ASN A 122 21.60 9.88 -15.39
N THR A 123 21.38 8.64 -14.98
CA THR A 123 22.24 7.50 -15.37
C THR A 123 21.64 6.61 -16.46
N LEU A 124 20.64 7.10 -17.17
CA LEU A 124 20.15 6.45 -18.39
C LEU A 124 20.93 7.03 -19.60
N ASP A 125 22.13 6.55 -19.78
CA ASP A 125 22.83 6.57 -21.07
C ASP A 125 22.66 5.21 -21.75
#